data_efa31d1efa1b20b0e6143846f826e9ab
#
_entry.id   efa31d1efa1b20b0e6143846f826e9ab
#
_cell.length_a   1.000
_cell.length_b   1.000
_cell.length_c   1.000
_cell.angle_alpha   90.00
_cell.angle_beta   90.00
_cell.angle_gamma   90.00
#
_symmetry.space_group_name_H-M   'P 1'
#
loop_
_entity.id
_entity.type
_entity.pdbx_description
1 polymer ?
#
loop_
_entity_poly.entity_id
_entity_poly.type
_entity_poly.pdbx_seq_one_letter_code
_entity_poly.pdbx_strand_id
1 'polypeptide(L)'
;GYYSQYGLQGKFFGLLSKAFNENAMMLAVFHNFCAVMLAVVLATISFEVAFKYNKMFGLIFYITFGLSPWIANFAKNLYWVEFTWFVPILICLVVSNRLENRKIRTAAYISMFFAVFIKCLCGYEYITTILVASMTFLATDLICAVAEKNKEKSKLIFKTTCILSAVALCGFFVAILLHANIKGDGNIIEGIINSGT
;
A
#
# COMPACT_ATOMS: atom_id res chain seq x y z
N GLY A 1 -7.92 13.13 23.21
CA GLY A 1 -6.98 12.57 22.23
C GLY A 1 -7.55 12.71 20.84
N TYR A 2 -6.68 12.78 19.83
CA TYR A 2 -7.09 12.85 18.43
C TYR A 2 -7.46 11.44 17.97
N TYR A 3 -8.76 11.19 17.78
CA TYR A 3 -9.31 9.86 17.50
C TYR A 3 -9.73 9.65 16.04
N SER A 4 -9.24 10.47 15.09
CA SER A 4 -9.65 10.38 13.69
C SER A 4 -9.12 9.12 12.97
N GLN A 5 -8.09 8.48 13.53
CA GLN A 5 -7.50 7.25 12.98
C GLN A 5 -6.93 6.36 14.08
N TYR A 6 -6.71 5.07 13.77
CA TYR A 6 -6.15 4.11 14.73
C TYR A 6 -4.72 4.46 15.16
N GLY A 7 -3.93 5.01 14.24
CA GLY A 7 -2.57 5.48 14.49
C GLY A 7 -1.58 4.34 14.81
N LEU A 8 -1.65 3.23 14.08
CA LEU A 8 -0.79 2.05 14.28
C LEU A 8 0.70 2.44 14.33
N GLN A 9 1.14 3.32 13.43
CA GLN A 9 2.52 3.80 13.36
C GLN A 9 2.95 4.51 14.64
N GLY A 10 2.09 5.36 15.21
CA GLY A 10 2.37 6.05 16.46
C GLY A 10 2.50 5.09 17.65
N LYS A 11 1.63 4.06 17.70
CA LYS A 11 1.69 3.00 18.73
C LYS A 11 2.97 2.17 18.58
N PHE A 12 3.31 1.79 17.34
CA PHE A 12 4.49 0.99 17.04
C PHE A 12 5.79 1.73 17.39
N PHE A 13 5.96 2.95 16.88
CA PHE A 13 7.15 3.74 17.18
C PHE A 13 7.22 4.17 18.66
N GLY A 14 6.07 4.46 19.29
CA GLY A 14 5.99 4.75 20.72
C GLY A 14 6.41 3.56 21.59
N LEU A 15 5.99 2.34 21.23
CA LEU A 15 6.40 1.12 21.93
C LEU A 15 7.91 0.88 21.81
N LEU A 16 8.44 1.02 20.57
CA LEU A 16 9.88 0.91 20.34
C LEU A 16 10.67 1.98 21.09
N SER A 17 10.22 3.23 21.07
CA SER A 17 10.87 4.32 21.81
C SER A 17 10.98 4.02 23.30
N LYS A 18 9.91 3.53 23.92
CA LYS A 18 9.92 3.10 25.32
C LYS A 18 10.89 1.96 25.56
N ALA A 19 10.94 0.96 24.68
CA ALA A 19 11.87 -0.17 24.79
C ALA A 19 13.35 0.25 24.75
N PHE A 20 13.65 1.40 24.12
CA PHE A 20 14.99 2.00 24.03
C PHE A 20 15.19 3.23 24.90
N ASN A 21 14.45 3.34 26.02
CA ASN A 21 14.59 4.40 27.04
C ASN A 21 14.38 5.84 26.49
N GLU A 22 13.48 6.00 25.52
CA GLU A 22 13.10 7.31 24.94
C GLU A 22 14.28 8.16 24.45
N ASN A 23 15.31 7.50 23.93
CA ASN A 23 16.51 8.18 23.44
C ASN A 23 16.19 8.99 22.17
N ALA A 24 16.56 10.27 22.15
CA ALA A 24 16.37 11.16 21.00
C ALA A 24 17.03 10.62 19.71
N MET A 25 18.10 9.84 19.80
CA MET A 25 18.74 9.18 18.66
C MET A 25 17.78 8.16 17.98
N MET A 26 16.88 7.51 18.74
CA MET A 26 15.93 6.56 18.19
C MET A 26 14.91 7.22 17.27
N LEU A 27 14.53 8.47 17.53
CA LEU A 27 13.65 9.21 16.63
C LEU A 27 14.30 9.38 15.25
N ALA A 28 15.58 9.71 15.18
CA ALA A 28 16.33 9.82 13.94
C ALA A 28 16.42 8.44 13.21
N VAL A 29 16.58 7.35 13.98
CA VAL A 29 16.57 5.98 13.43
C VAL A 29 15.21 5.67 12.79
N PHE A 30 14.09 6.01 13.44
CA PHE A 30 12.75 5.77 12.88
C PHE A 30 12.48 6.57 11.60
N HIS A 31 12.87 7.85 11.58
CA HIS A 31 12.79 8.67 10.37
C HIS A 31 13.62 8.07 9.21
N ASN A 32 14.83 7.64 9.49
CA ASN A 32 15.69 7.03 8.48
C ASN A 32 15.17 5.65 8.04
N PHE A 33 14.61 4.87 8.96
CA PHE A 33 13.94 3.60 8.62
C PHE A 33 12.82 3.81 7.61
N CYS A 34 11.92 4.78 7.82
CA CYS A 34 10.86 5.09 6.88
C CYS A 34 11.40 5.49 5.50
N ALA A 35 12.46 6.34 5.46
CA ALA A 35 13.08 6.76 4.21
C ALA A 35 13.74 5.58 3.47
N VAL A 36 14.42 4.69 4.19
CA VAL A 36 15.04 3.49 3.59
C VAL A 36 13.97 2.55 3.05
N MET A 37 12.89 2.30 3.80
CA MET A 37 11.79 1.46 3.35
C MET A 37 11.13 2.03 2.09
N LEU A 38 10.91 3.35 2.03
CA LEU A 38 10.39 4.00 0.84
C LEU A 38 11.35 3.84 -0.35
N ALA A 39 12.64 4.08 -0.16
CA ALA A 39 13.64 3.92 -1.20
C ALA A 39 13.68 2.48 -1.75
N VAL A 40 13.62 1.47 -0.87
CA VAL A 40 13.58 0.05 -1.25
C VAL A 40 12.32 -0.26 -2.05
N VAL A 41 11.14 0.20 -1.63
CA VAL A 41 9.89 -0.04 -2.33
C VAL A 41 9.91 0.62 -3.71
N LEU A 42 10.34 1.89 -3.82
CA LEU A 42 10.43 2.60 -5.09
C LEU A 42 11.48 1.98 -6.04
N ALA A 43 12.64 1.58 -5.52
CA ALA A 43 13.64 0.87 -6.31
C ALA A 43 13.10 -0.47 -6.86
N THR A 44 12.33 -1.20 -6.03
CA THR A 44 11.72 -2.46 -6.44
C THR A 44 10.65 -2.22 -7.52
N ILE A 45 9.81 -1.18 -7.37
CA ILE A 45 8.85 -0.80 -8.41
C ILE A 45 9.58 -0.43 -9.71
N SER A 46 10.66 0.35 -9.63
CA SER A 46 11.48 0.73 -10.79
C SER A 46 12.05 -0.49 -11.50
N PHE A 47 12.55 -1.48 -10.73
CA PHE A 47 13.02 -2.74 -11.27
C PHE A 47 11.90 -3.53 -11.97
N GLU A 48 10.74 -3.64 -11.36
CA GLU A 48 9.58 -4.33 -11.95
C GLU A 48 9.03 -3.60 -13.19
N VAL A 49 9.09 -2.27 -13.22
CA VAL A 49 8.76 -1.46 -14.41
C VAL A 49 9.79 -1.70 -15.53
N ALA A 50 11.08 -1.74 -15.19
CA ALA A 50 12.13 -2.07 -16.14
C ALA A 50 11.98 -3.49 -16.71
N PHE A 51 11.58 -4.43 -15.88
CA PHE A 51 11.30 -5.81 -16.30
C PHE A 51 10.08 -5.91 -17.21
N LYS A 52 9.02 -5.13 -16.91
CA LYS A 52 7.76 -5.15 -17.68
C LYS A 52 7.90 -4.51 -19.07
N TYR A 53 8.56 -3.37 -19.13
CA TYR A 53 8.61 -2.56 -20.35
C TYR A 53 10.03 -2.55 -20.95
N ASN A 54 10.92 -1.79 -20.34
CA ASN A 54 12.36 -1.75 -20.67
C ASN A 54 13.13 -0.98 -19.59
N LYS A 55 14.47 -1.06 -19.65
CA LYS A 55 15.37 -0.42 -18.68
C LYS A 55 15.20 1.10 -18.60
N MET A 56 14.92 1.75 -19.74
CA MET A 56 14.74 3.22 -19.79
C MET A 56 13.50 3.66 -19.00
N PHE A 57 12.37 2.95 -19.15
CA PHE A 57 11.17 3.26 -18.37
C PHE A 57 11.41 3.08 -16.86
N GLY A 58 12.08 2.03 -16.45
CA GLY A 58 12.45 1.84 -15.04
C GLY A 58 13.34 2.96 -14.52
N LEU A 59 14.34 3.39 -15.32
CA LEU A 59 15.24 4.49 -14.95
C LEU A 59 14.48 5.82 -14.85
N ILE A 60 13.64 6.14 -15.83
CA ILE A 60 12.81 7.35 -15.82
C ILE A 60 11.91 7.35 -14.58
N PHE A 61 11.25 6.23 -14.29
CA PHE A 61 10.43 6.09 -13.08
C PHE A 61 11.27 6.38 -11.82
N TYR A 62 12.44 5.75 -11.69
CA TYR A 62 13.31 5.92 -10.53
C TYR A 62 13.75 7.38 -10.34
N ILE A 63 14.19 8.03 -11.44
CA ILE A 63 14.62 9.43 -11.41
C ILE A 63 13.45 10.35 -11.06
N THR A 64 12.28 10.15 -11.69
CA THR A 64 11.09 10.97 -11.44
C THR A 64 10.65 10.91 -9.99
N PHE A 65 10.56 9.72 -9.43
CA PHE A 65 10.14 9.56 -8.03
C PHE A 65 11.26 9.92 -7.05
N GLY A 66 12.52 9.56 -7.33
CA GLY A 66 13.66 9.87 -6.47
C GLY A 66 13.98 11.36 -6.38
N LEU A 67 13.72 12.13 -7.44
CA LEU A 67 13.89 13.59 -7.46
C LEU A 67 12.61 14.36 -7.11
N SER A 68 11.51 13.68 -6.84
CA SER A 68 10.26 14.32 -6.46
C SER A 68 10.38 15.02 -5.09
N PRO A 69 10.21 16.36 -5.02
CA PRO A 69 10.24 17.06 -3.74
C PRO A 69 9.16 16.57 -2.76
N TRP A 70 8.02 16.14 -3.28
CA TRP A 70 6.94 15.56 -2.49
C TRP A 70 7.39 14.28 -1.78
N ILE A 71 7.92 13.34 -2.52
CA ILE A 71 8.41 12.07 -1.97
C ILE A 71 9.56 12.32 -0.99
N ALA A 72 10.51 13.19 -1.34
CA ALA A 72 11.64 13.51 -0.46
C ALA A 72 11.20 14.13 0.87
N ASN A 73 10.19 15.03 0.84
CA ASN A 73 9.68 15.69 2.05
C ASN A 73 8.92 14.73 2.96
N PHE A 74 8.20 13.76 2.41
CA PHE A 74 7.40 12.82 3.20
C PHE A 74 8.13 11.52 3.52
N ALA A 75 9.26 11.23 2.88
CA ALA A 75 10.03 10.00 3.07
C ALA A 75 10.35 9.69 4.54
N LYS A 76 10.62 10.71 5.33
CA LYS A 76 10.93 10.60 6.77
C LYS A 76 9.73 10.82 7.68
N ASN A 77 8.54 10.99 7.14
CA ASN A 77 7.36 11.32 7.92
C ASN A 77 6.82 10.08 8.65
N LEU A 78 6.88 10.09 9.99
CA LEU A 78 6.40 8.98 10.83
C LEU A 78 4.88 8.93 10.94
N TYR A 79 4.18 10.02 10.65
CA TYR A 79 2.73 10.06 10.68
C TYR A 79 2.11 9.36 9.46
N TRP A 80 2.64 9.61 8.27
CA TRP A 80 2.07 9.07 7.04
C TRP A 80 2.64 7.73 6.63
N VAL A 81 3.86 7.41 7.04
CA VAL A 81 4.56 6.15 6.73
C VAL A 81 4.46 5.84 5.24
N GLU A 82 4.91 6.77 4.39
CA GLU A 82 4.61 6.87 2.96
C GLU A 82 4.91 5.60 2.17
N PHE A 83 5.91 4.81 2.57
CA PHE A 83 6.22 3.56 1.89
C PHE A 83 5.03 2.59 1.82
N THR A 84 4.09 2.66 2.79
CA THR A 84 2.88 1.81 2.80
C THR A 84 1.92 2.13 1.66
N TRP A 85 2.01 3.33 1.07
CA TRP A 85 1.17 3.75 -0.06
C TRP A 85 1.55 3.04 -1.36
N PHE A 86 2.83 2.71 -1.51
CA PHE A 86 3.40 2.11 -2.71
C PHE A 86 3.38 0.58 -2.68
N VAL A 87 3.21 -0.06 -1.52
CA VAL A 87 3.16 -1.52 -1.41
C VAL A 87 2.02 -2.15 -2.20
N PRO A 88 0.76 -1.65 -2.17
CA PRO A 88 -0.31 -2.17 -3.02
C PRO A 88 -0.01 -2.06 -4.51
N ILE A 89 0.63 -0.95 -4.94
CA ILE A 89 1.06 -0.73 -6.33
C ILE A 89 2.10 -1.77 -6.74
N LEU A 90 3.11 -2.00 -5.88
CA LEU A 90 4.14 -3.01 -6.10
C LEU A 90 3.55 -4.42 -6.23
N ILE A 91 2.61 -4.79 -5.36
CA ILE A 91 1.94 -6.10 -5.41
C ILE A 91 1.25 -6.30 -6.77
N CYS A 92 0.47 -5.33 -7.23
CA CYS A 92 -0.22 -5.42 -8.52
C CYS A 92 0.75 -5.47 -9.70
N LEU A 93 1.84 -4.73 -9.66
CA LEU A 93 2.87 -4.75 -10.70
C LEU A 93 3.59 -6.11 -10.76
N VAL A 94 3.94 -6.69 -9.62
CA VAL A 94 4.54 -8.03 -9.54
C VAL A 94 3.62 -9.09 -10.11
N VAL A 95 2.30 -9.01 -9.82
CA VAL A 95 1.29 -9.91 -10.39
C VAL A 95 1.17 -9.70 -11.90
N SER A 96 1.12 -8.47 -12.36
CA SER A 96 1.07 -8.11 -13.78
C SER A 96 2.24 -8.71 -14.56
N ASN A 97 3.45 -8.73 -13.97
CA ASN A 97 4.64 -9.30 -14.59
C ASN A 97 4.69 -10.84 -14.55
N ARG A 98 3.97 -11.47 -13.64
CA ARG A 98 4.02 -12.93 -13.39
C ARG A 98 2.63 -13.55 -13.31
N LEU A 99 1.73 -13.08 -14.15
CA LEU A 99 0.30 -13.40 -14.12
C LEU A 99 0.01 -14.91 -14.15
N GLU A 100 0.79 -15.67 -14.94
CA GLU A 100 0.59 -17.12 -15.09
C GLU A 100 0.97 -17.92 -13.83
N ASN A 101 1.79 -17.35 -12.96
CA ASN A 101 2.26 -18.04 -11.76
C ASN A 101 1.18 -18.00 -10.65
N ARG A 102 0.49 -19.14 -10.47
CA ARG A 102 -0.57 -19.29 -9.46
C ARG A 102 -0.09 -19.00 -8.04
N LYS A 103 1.15 -19.41 -7.69
CA LYS A 103 1.70 -19.18 -6.33
C LYS A 103 1.86 -17.68 -6.05
N ILE A 104 2.37 -16.93 -7.03
CA ILE A 104 2.55 -15.47 -6.92
C ILE A 104 1.19 -14.78 -6.79
N ARG A 105 0.18 -15.17 -7.60
CA ARG A 105 -1.17 -14.61 -7.45
C ARG A 105 -1.77 -14.86 -6.07
N THR A 106 -1.65 -16.10 -5.56
CA THR A 106 -2.17 -16.44 -4.22
C THR A 106 -1.45 -15.65 -3.13
N ALA A 107 -0.12 -15.55 -3.17
CA ALA A 107 0.65 -14.74 -2.25
C ALA A 107 0.24 -13.26 -2.32
N ALA A 108 0.02 -12.74 -3.53
CA ALA A 108 -0.41 -11.36 -3.74
C ALA A 108 -1.80 -11.07 -3.15
N TYR A 109 -2.76 -12.01 -3.22
CA TYR A 109 -4.07 -11.83 -2.58
C TYR A 109 -3.92 -11.64 -1.06
N ILE A 110 -3.12 -12.49 -0.42
CA ILE A 110 -2.86 -12.39 1.02
C ILE A 110 -2.12 -11.08 1.35
N SER A 111 -1.07 -10.78 0.59
CA SER A 111 -0.27 -9.56 0.79
C SER A 111 -1.08 -8.29 0.55
N MET A 112 -2.00 -8.27 -0.42
CA MET A 112 -2.86 -7.12 -0.69
C MET A 112 -3.80 -6.83 0.48
N PHE A 113 -4.41 -7.87 1.07
CA PHE A 113 -5.22 -7.70 2.28
C PHE A 113 -4.43 -6.99 3.38
N PHE A 114 -3.26 -7.53 3.73
CA PHE A 114 -2.44 -6.95 4.81
C PHE A 114 -1.88 -5.58 4.45
N ALA A 115 -1.48 -5.35 3.20
CA ALA A 115 -0.97 -4.05 2.76
C ALA A 115 -2.01 -2.94 2.93
N VAL A 116 -3.25 -3.18 2.48
CA VAL A 116 -4.34 -2.21 2.62
C VAL A 116 -4.79 -2.09 4.07
N PHE A 117 -4.92 -3.21 4.79
CA PHE A 117 -5.28 -3.22 6.20
C PHE A 117 -4.29 -2.39 7.05
N ILE A 118 -2.98 -2.66 6.92
CA ILE A 118 -1.94 -1.91 7.65
C ILE A 118 -1.93 -0.44 7.25
N LYS A 119 -2.05 -0.14 5.93
CA LYS A 119 -2.14 1.24 5.44
C LYS A 119 -3.31 1.99 6.10
N CYS A 120 -4.48 1.37 6.18
CA CYS A 120 -5.65 1.97 6.79
C CYS A 120 -5.52 2.14 8.31
N LEU A 121 -4.85 1.24 9.00
CA LEU A 121 -4.52 1.40 10.42
C LEU A 121 -3.52 2.52 10.68
N CYS A 122 -2.64 2.83 9.72
CA CYS A 122 -1.77 3.99 9.78
C CYS A 122 -2.52 5.29 9.50
N GLY A 123 -3.51 5.26 8.59
CA GLY A 123 -4.34 6.40 8.22
C GLY A 123 -5.14 6.10 6.96
N TYR A 124 -6.29 6.76 6.82
CA TYR A 124 -7.20 6.56 5.67
C TYR A 124 -6.90 7.51 4.50
N GLU A 125 -5.97 8.44 4.68
CA GLU A 125 -5.62 9.43 3.67
C GLU A 125 -5.17 8.75 2.37
N TYR A 126 -5.64 9.28 1.26
CA TYR A 126 -5.30 8.84 -0.10
C TYR A 126 -5.64 7.38 -0.44
N ILE A 127 -6.41 6.67 0.40
CA ILE A 127 -6.69 5.24 0.18
C ILE A 127 -7.34 4.98 -1.19
N THR A 128 -8.28 5.82 -1.61
CA THR A 128 -8.93 5.69 -2.93
C THR A 128 -7.93 5.86 -4.07
N THR A 129 -7.06 6.87 -3.98
CA THR A 129 -5.99 7.10 -4.97
C THR A 129 -5.03 5.92 -5.03
N ILE A 130 -4.63 5.38 -3.87
CA ILE A 130 -3.74 4.22 -3.77
C ILE A 130 -4.38 2.99 -4.42
N LEU A 131 -5.65 2.72 -4.13
CA LEU A 131 -6.37 1.58 -4.69
C LEU A 131 -6.52 1.69 -6.21
N VAL A 132 -6.88 2.87 -6.72
CA VAL A 132 -6.97 3.11 -8.18
C VAL A 132 -5.58 2.98 -8.82
N ALA A 133 -4.56 3.63 -8.26
CA ALA A 133 -3.20 3.55 -8.79
C ALA A 133 -2.65 2.10 -8.80
N SER A 134 -2.97 1.29 -7.79
CA SER A 134 -2.52 -0.09 -7.73
C SER A 134 -3.06 -0.96 -8.87
N MET A 135 -4.27 -0.68 -9.34
CA MET A 135 -4.90 -1.47 -10.42
C MET A 135 -4.47 -1.04 -11.84
N THR A 136 -3.76 0.09 -12.00
CA THR A 136 -3.42 0.67 -13.31
C THR A 136 -2.67 -0.30 -14.23
N PHE A 137 -1.69 -1.04 -13.69
CA PHE A 137 -0.89 -1.98 -14.50
C PHE A 137 -1.74 -3.15 -15.00
N LEU A 138 -2.60 -3.70 -14.16
CA LEU A 138 -3.52 -4.79 -14.55
C LEU A 138 -4.60 -4.28 -15.52
N ALA A 139 -5.10 -3.07 -15.33
CA ALA A 139 -6.04 -2.44 -16.26
C ALA A 139 -5.41 -2.25 -17.66
N THR A 140 -4.16 -1.78 -17.71
CA THR A 140 -3.41 -1.65 -18.97
C THR A 140 -3.22 -3.01 -19.63
N ASP A 141 -2.82 -4.04 -18.88
CA ASP A 141 -2.68 -5.41 -19.41
C ASP A 141 -4.00 -5.95 -19.94
N LEU A 142 -5.11 -5.65 -19.26
CA LEU A 142 -6.44 -6.08 -19.70
C LEU A 142 -6.81 -5.43 -21.04
N ILE A 143 -6.58 -4.12 -21.17
CA ILE A 143 -6.84 -3.38 -22.42
C ILE A 143 -6.01 -3.99 -23.57
N CYS A 144 -4.72 -4.23 -23.35
CA CYS A 144 -3.85 -4.86 -24.34
C CYS A 144 -4.34 -6.26 -24.73
N ALA A 145 -4.68 -7.11 -23.75
CA ALA A 145 -5.15 -8.48 -24.02
C ALA A 145 -6.49 -8.50 -24.77
N VAL A 146 -7.38 -7.53 -24.50
CA VAL A 146 -8.63 -7.36 -25.26
C VAL A 146 -8.35 -6.92 -26.70
N ALA A 147 -7.45 -5.96 -26.89
CA ALA A 147 -7.04 -5.48 -28.21
C ALA A 147 -6.40 -6.62 -29.05
N GLU A 148 -5.60 -7.47 -28.43
CA GLU A 148 -4.99 -8.67 -29.01
C GLU A 148 -6.00 -9.81 -29.24
N LYS A 149 -7.27 -9.64 -28.84
CA LYS A 149 -8.33 -10.67 -28.89
C LYS A 149 -7.97 -11.97 -28.16
N ASN A 150 -7.07 -11.89 -27.17
CA ASN A 150 -6.66 -13.02 -26.34
C ASN A 150 -7.66 -13.23 -25.19
N LYS A 151 -8.72 -14.00 -25.45
CA LYS A 151 -9.82 -14.22 -24.50
C LYS A 151 -9.38 -14.87 -23.19
N GLU A 152 -8.48 -15.86 -23.26
CA GLU A 152 -8.02 -16.57 -22.05
C GLU A 152 -7.20 -15.64 -21.14
N LYS A 153 -6.26 -14.90 -21.71
CA LYS A 153 -5.46 -13.92 -20.98
C LYS A 153 -6.34 -12.81 -20.38
N SER A 154 -7.27 -12.27 -21.18
CA SER A 154 -8.21 -11.23 -20.70
C SER A 154 -9.05 -11.72 -19.53
N LYS A 155 -9.59 -12.94 -19.60
CA LYS A 155 -10.37 -13.56 -18.52
C LYS A 155 -9.54 -13.75 -17.25
N LEU A 156 -8.28 -14.20 -17.38
CA LEU A 156 -7.38 -14.40 -16.25
C LEU A 156 -7.02 -13.06 -15.58
N ILE A 157 -6.68 -12.01 -16.37
CA ILE A 157 -6.40 -10.68 -15.85
C ILE A 157 -7.63 -10.14 -15.12
N PHE A 158 -8.79 -10.14 -15.77
CA PHE A 158 -10.04 -9.65 -15.21
C PHE A 158 -10.37 -10.33 -13.88
N LYS A 159 -10.34 -11.68 -13.85
CA LYS A 159 -10.55 -12.45 -12.62
C LYS A 159 -9.56 -12.05 -11.52
N THR A 160 -8.28 -11.94 -11.86
CA THR A 160 -7.22 -11.59 -10.89
C THR A 160 -7.42 -10.17 -10.33
N THR A 161 -7.77 -9.21 -11.20
CA THR A 161 -8.07 -7.83 -10.81
C THR A 161 -9.28 -7.77 -9.88
N CYS A 162 -10.36 -8.47 -10.22
CA CYS A 162 -11.56 -8.52 -9.36
C CYS A 162 -11.24 -9.11 -7.97
N ILE A 163 -10.45 -10.17 -7.89
CA ILE A 163 -10.08 -10.77 -6.60
C ILE A 163 -9.19 -9.81 -5.81
N LEU A 164 -8.17 -9.20 -6.42
CA LEU A 164 -7.30 -8.22 -5.75
C LEU A 164 -8.09 -7.02 -5.23
N SER A 165 -9.03 -6.50 -6.02
CA SER A 165 -9.90 -5.40 -5.61
C SER A 165 -10.81 -5.80 -4.44
N ALA A 166 -11.43 -6.97 -4.51
CA ALA A 166 -12.29 -7.46 -3.43
C ALA A 166 -11.51 -7.68 -2.13
N VAL A 167 -10.31 -8.25 -2.21
CA VAL A 167 -9.44 -8.48 -1.07
C VAL A 167 -8.92 -7.16 -0.48
N ALA A 168 -8.58 -6.18 -1.32
CA ALA A 168 -8.18 -4.83 -0.89
C ALA A 168 -9.32 -4.14 -0.13
N LEU A 169 -10.55 -4.19 -0.67
CA LEU A 169 -11.74 -3.66 0.01
C LEU A 169 -12.03 -4.40 1.32
N CYS A 170 -11.83 -5.72 1.37
CA CYS A 170 -11.96 -6.49 2.59
C CYS A 170 -10.97 -5.99 3.67
N GLY A 171 -9.70 -5.77 3.31
CA GLY A 171 -8.69 -5.20 4.22
C GLY A 171 -9.09 -3.81 4.73
N PHE A 172 -9.63 -2.96 3.86
CA PHE A 172 -10.15 -1.65 4.22
C PHE A 172 -11.33 -1.74 5.20
N PHE A 173 -12.34 -2.57 4.91
CA PHE A 173 -13.50 -2.72 5.80
C PHE A 173 -13.13 -3.32 7.16
N VAL A 174 -12.23 -4.31 7.21
CA VAL A 174 -11.75 -4.88 8.47
C VAL A 174 -11.02 -3.82 9.31
N ALA A 175 -10.24 -2.93 8.69
CA ALA A 175 -9.59 -1.82 9.39
C ALA A 175 -10.62 -0.83 9.97
N ILE A 176 -11.67 -0.49 9.22
CA ILE A 176 -12.76 0.37 9.69
C ILE A 176 -13.47 -0.27 10.88
N LEU A 177 -13.84 -1.55 10.78
CA LEU A 177 -14.54 -2.25 11.87
C LEU A 177 -13.69 -2.32 13.13
N LEU A 178 -12.39 -2.59 13.00
CA LEU A 178 -11.46 -2.57 14.12
C LEU A 178 -11.37 -1.18 14.76
N HIS A 179 -11.27 -0.15 13.96
CA HIS A 179 -11.21 1.23 14.44
C HIS A 179 -12.51 1.62 15.14
N ALA A 180 -13.66 1.32 14.54
CA ALA A 180 -14.97 1.59 15.12
C ALA A 180 -15.19 0.85 16.45
N ASN A 181 -14.78 -0.43 16.53
CA ASN A 181 -14.87 -1.20 17.76
C ASN A 181 -14.08 -0.56 18.92
N ILE A 182 -12.89 -0.05 18.63
CA ILE A 182 -12.05 0.61 19.63
C ILE A 182 -12.61 1.98 20.02
N LYS A 183 -13.13 2.75 19.04
CA LYS A 183 -13.69 4.09 19.28
C LYS A 183 -15.03 4.06 20.04
N GLY A 184 -15.78 2.99 19.88
CA GLY A 184 -17.06 2.75 20.54
C GLY A 184 -16.97 1.87 21.79
N ASP A 185 -15.78 1.69 22.40
CA ASP A 185 -15.55 0.87 23.59
C ASP A 185 -16.22 -0.53 23.52
N GLY A 186 -16.13 -1.16 22.33
CA GLY A 186 -16.74 -2.45 22.03
C GLY A 186 -18.09 -2.37 21.30
N ASN A 187 -18.67 -1.18 21.15
CA ASN A 187 -19.89 -0.95 20.37
C ASN A 187 -19.56 -0.38 18.98
N ILE A 188 -19.53 -1.25 17.97
CA ILE A 188 -19.15 -0.87 16.59
C ILE A 188 -20.09 0.22 16.03
N ILE A 189 -21.40 0.16 16.32
CA ILE A 189 -22.39 1.11 15.82
C ILE A 189 -22.11 2.51 16.37
N GLU A 190 -21.89 2.60 17.67
CA GLU A 190 -21.54 3.85 18.34
C GLU A 190 -20.20 4.39 17.84
N GLY A 191 -19.21 3.52 17.64
CA GLY A 191 -17.92 3.88 17.05
C GLY A 191 -18.02 4.44 15.64
N ILE A 192 -18.93 3.94 14.79
CA ILE A 192 -19.19 4.46 13.44
C ILE A 192 -19.84 5.84 13.53
N ILE A 193 -20.88 6.01 14.36
CA ILE A 193 -21.57 7.28 14.57
C ILE A 193 -20.59 8.35 15.04
N ASN A 194 -19.78 8.04 16.05
CA ASN A 194 -18.77 8.94 16.59
C ASN A 194 -17.58 9.23 15.64
N SER A 195 -17.46 8.48 14.53
CA SER A 195 -16.43 8.72 13.50
C SER A 195 -16.88 9.74 12.46
N GLY A 196 -18.18 10.02 12.35
CA GLY A 196 -18.75 10.97 11.41
C GLY A 196 -18.95 12.39 11.99
N THR A 197 -18.67 12.56 13.27
CA THR A 197 -18.63 13.85 13.98
C THR A 197 -17.21 14.28 14.27
#